data_1557b6bcb5df5dba3bb05f0f509a2aea
#
_entry.id   1557b6bcb5df5dba3bb05f0f509a2aea
#
_cell.length_a   1.000
_cell.length_b   1.000
_cell.length_c   1.000
_cell.angle_alpha   90.00
_cell.angle_beta   90.00
_cell.angle_gamma   90.00
#
_symmetry.space_group_name_H-M   'P 1'
#
loop_
_entity.id
_entity.type
_entity.pdbx_description
1 polymer ?
#
loop_
_entity_poly.entity_id
_entity_poly.type
_entity_poly.pdbx_seq_one_letter_code
_entity_poly.pdbx_strand_id
1 'polypeptide(L)'
;MIWEAADSILCEASPGDFAPRVDVVVGREGLHWSIDEWAPDSLNEFVPGVPLGVKFRLTLRCPEMSNRVSTRDAEQQRRWASSPGVPLIVDQGCGSPRQLAVRLQSSHRDTLQVVLHGPRTQRAPLLDVCLALGVPVVLWDRAADGYEDASWLDAVKPTGPVRDLPQRVWRFRGEADQYPDRYRARPSLVWEDTVPSPAGVLQLLDPVEEGHIPT
;
A
#
# COMPACT_ATOMS: atom_id res chain seq x y z
N MET A 1 12.23 -18.67 0.04
CA MET A 1 11.32 -18.43 1.20
C MET A 1 10.07 -17.61 0.85
N ILE A 2 10.14 -16.33 0.42
CA ILE A 2 8.93 -15.54 0.05
C ILE A 2 8.18 -16.18 -1.12
N TRP A 3 8.88 -16.67 -2.11
CA TRP A 3 8.33 -17.27 -3.32
C TRP A 3 7.67 -18.62 -3.07
N GLU A 4 8.24 -19.46 -2.22
CA GLU A 4 7.66 -20.75 -1.82
C GLU A 4 6.32 -20.55 -1.11
N ALA A 5 6.24 -19.53 -0.24
CA ALA A 5 5.00 -19.16 0.42
C ALA A 5 3.97 -18.57 -0.55
N ALA A 6 4.42 -17.75 -1.51
CA ALA A 6 3.56 -17.19 -2.54
C ALA A 6 2.98 -18.27 -3.47
N ASP A 7 3.77 -19.27 -3.82
CA ASP A 7 3.32 -20.42 -4.63
C ASP A 7 2.38 -21.33 -3.85
N SER A 8 2.59 -21.52 -2.54
CA SER A 8 1.66 -22.23 -1.67
C SER A 8 0.28 -21.56 -1.61
N ILE A 9 0.23 -20.21 -1.48
CA ILE A 9 -1.01 -19.45 -1.50
C ILE A 9 -1.76 -19.61 -2.84
N LEU A 10 -1.04 -19.67 -3.95
CA LEU A 10 -1.65 -19.86 -5.28
C LEU A 10 -2.19 -21.28 -5.46
N CYS A 11 -1.55 -22.29 -4.90
CA CYS A 11 -2.04 -23.67 -4.97
C CYS A 11 -3.32 -23.88 -4.17
N GLU A 12 -3.55 -23.11 -3.10
CA GLU A 12 -4.75 -23.18 -2.28
C GLU A 12 -5.91 -22.32 -2.82
N ALA A 13 -5.62 -21.35 -3.68
CA ALA A 13 -6.65 -20.51 -4.28
C ALA A 13 -7.45 -21.28 -5.33
N SER A 14 -8.76 -21.40 -5.14
CA SER A 14 -9.67 -21.94 -6.15
C SER A 14 -9.50 -21.19 -7.48
N PRO A 15 -9.63 -21.86 -8.62
CA PRO A 15 -9.51 -21.23 -9.94
C PRO A 15 -10.71 -20.31 -10.21
N GLY A 16 -10.71 -19.16 -9.59
CA GLY A 16 -11.66 -18.08 -9.80
C GLY A 16 -10.93 -16.84 -10.30
N ASP A 17 -11.63 -15.97 -11.01
CA ASP A 17 -11.12 -14.80 -11.77
C ASP A 17 -10.35 -13.73 -10.95
N PHE A 18 -9.99 -13.97 -9.71
CA PHE A 18 -9.39 -12.94 -8.84
C PHE A 18 -8.08 -13.43 -8.25
N ALA A 19 -7.01 -12.65 -8.48
CA ALA A 19 -5.75 -12.85 -7.77
C ALA A 19 -5.99 -12.80 -6.24
N PRO A 20 -5.36 -13.67 -5.45
CA PRO A 20 -5.47 -13.62 -3.98
C PRO A 20 -4.89 -12.31 -3.44
N ARG A 21 -5.45 -11.83 -2.30
CA ARG A 21 -4.88 -10.68 -1.61
C ARG A 21 -3.75 -11.14 -0.70
N VAL A 22 -2.65 -10.41 -0.76
CA VAL A 22 -1.48 -10.61 0.09
C VAL A 22 -1.22 -9.32 0.85
N ASP A 23 -1.27 -9.39 2.18
CA ASP A 23 -0.92 -8.29 3.07
C ASP A 23 0.54 -8.44 3.49
N VAL A 24 1.37 -7.47 3.11
CA VAL A 24 2.78 -7.44 3.52
C VAL A 24 2.94 -6.53 4.72
N VAL A 25 3.39 -7.10 5.83
CA VAL A 25 3.66 -6.34 7.05
C VAL A 25 5.07 -5.77 6.98
N VAL A 26 5.17 -4.46 7.09
CA VAL A 26 6.44 -3.73 6.98
C VAL A 26 6.61 -2.76 8.13
N GLY A 27 7.87 -2.49 8.51
CA GLY A 27 8.20 -1.33 9.33
C GLY A 27 8.03 -0.02 8.55
N ARG A 28 8.21 1.11 9.24
CA ARG A 28 8.05 2.45 8.66
C ARG A 28 8.86 2.66 7.37
N GLU A 29 10.10 2.20 7.35
CA GLU A 29 10.97 2.35 6.17
C GLU A 29 10.51 1.51 4.99
N GLY A 30 9.99 0.31 5.27
CA GLY A 30 9.46 -0.60 4.26
C GLY A 30 8.24 -0.09 3.49
N LEU A 31 7.54 0.93 4.00
CA LEU A 31 6.46 1.61 3.28
C LEU A 31 6.93 2.26 1.97
N HIS A 32 8.23 2.51 1.83
CA HIS A 32 8.82 3.14 0.65
C HIS A 32 9.51 2.15 -0.30
N TRP A 33 9.53 0.86 0.05
CA TRP A 33 10.13 -0.17 -0.78
C TRP A 33 9.22 -0.52 -1.97
N SER A 34 9.86 -0.91 -3.07
CA SER A 34 9.16 -1.35 -4.29
C SER A 34 8.75 -2.83 -4.20
N ILE A 35 8.11 -3.25 -3.11
CA ILE A 35 7.78 -4.66 -2.85
C ILE A 35 6.93 -5.27 -3.97
N ASP A 36 6.05 -4.50 -4.56
CA ASP A 36 5.22 -4.92 -5.67
C ASP A 36 6.00 -5.17 -6.97
N GLU A 37 7.21 -4.64 -7.10
CA GLU A 37 8.12 -4.86 -8.23
C GLU A 37 9.09 -6.03 -7.99
N TRP A 38 9.12 -6.59 -6.78
CA TRP A 38 9.94 -7.76 -6.51
C TRP A 38 9.47 -8.93 -7.36
N ALA A 39 10.40 -9.52 -8.08
CA ALA A 39 10.19 -10.67 -8.94
C ALA A 39 11.15 -11.79 -8.55
N PRO A 40 10.79 -13.07 -8.70
CA PRO A 40 11.74 -14.16 -8.56
C PRO A 40 12.78 -14.07 -9.66
N ASP A 41 13.89 -14.74 -9.47
CA ASP A 41 14.83 -14.98 -10.55
C ASP A 41 14.11 -15.62 -11.74
N SER A 42 14.57 -15.32 -12.95
CA SER A 42 14.00 -15.90 -14.16
C SER A 42 14.03 -17.44 -14.06
N LEU A 43 12.90 -18.07 -14.34
CA LEU A 43 12.81 -19.54 -14.39
C LEU A 43 13.77 -20.12 -15.45
N ASN A 44 14.01 -19.35 -16.51
CA ASN A 44 15.01 -19.59 -17.55
C ASN A 44 15.22 -18.26 -18.32
N GLU A 45 16.17 -18.25 -19.27
CA GLU A 45 16.49 -17.07 -20.08
C GLU A 45 15.32 -16.50 -20.89
N PHE A 46 14.23 -17.26 -21.09
CA PHE A 46 13.07 -16.90 -21.90
C PHE A 46 11.85 -16.49 -21.08
N VAL A 47 11.82 -16.81 -19.78
CA VAL A 47 10.65 -16.57 -18.91
C VAL A 47 11.07 -15.69 -17.74
N PRO A 48 10.89 -14.36 -17.84
CA PRO A 48 11.17 -13.46 -16.74
C PRO A 48 10.26 -13.76 -15.54
N GLY A 49 10.76 -13.47 -14.35
CA GLY A 49 9.94 -13.54 -13.14
C GLY A 49 8.79 -12.52 -13.17
N VAL A 50 7.62 -12.94 -12.73
CA VAL A 50 6.45 -12.04 -12.65
C VAL A 50 6.49 -11.28 -11.31
N PRO A 51 6.38 -9.93 -11.32
CA PRO A 51 6.39 -9.13 -10.10
C PRO A 51 5.26 -9.49 -9.13
N LEU A 52 5.52 -9.39 -7.82
CA LEU A 52 4.52 -9.67 -6.77
C LEU A 52 3.23 -8.89 -6.96
N GLY A 53 3.33 -7.62 -7.30
CA GLY A 53 2.18 -6.74 -7.49
C GLY A 53 1.33 -7.07 -8.72
N VAL A 54 1.87 -7.82 -9.68
CA VAL A 54 1.16 -8.36 -10.84
C VAL A 54 0.52 -9.70 -10.49
N LYS A 55 1.22 -10.53 -9.74
CA LYS A 55 0.76 -11.87 -9.34
C LYS A 55 -0.34 -11.82 -8.27
N PHE A 56 -0.28 -10.82 -7.36
CA PHE A 56 -1.16 -10.70 -6.18
C PHE A 56 -1.79 -9.32 -6.05
N ARG A 57 -2.96 -9.26 -5.41
CA ARG A 57 -3.53 -8.00 -4.90
C ARG A 57 -2.77 -7.58 -3.64
N LEU A 58 -1.58 -7.05 -3.83
CA LEU A 58 -0.65 -6.72 -2.77
C LEU A 58 -1.03 -5.42 -2.07
N THR A 59 -1.14 -5.47 -0.74
CA THR A 59 -1.34 -4.33 0.16
C THR A 59 -0.30 -4.31 1.27
N LEU A 60 -0.04 -3.12 1.82
CA LEU A 60 0.93 -2.94 2.89
C LEU A 60 0.20 -2.76 4.22
N ARG A 61 0.81 -3.23 5.31
CA ARG A 61 0.40 -2.98 6.70
C ARG A 61 1.60 -2.51 7.50
N CYS A 62 1.40 -1.50 8.35
CA CYS A 62 2.46 -0.95 9.19
C CYS A 62 2.01 -0.83 10.66
N PRO A 63 2.10 -1.91 11.44
CA PRO A 63 1.63 -1.92 12.82
C PRO A 63 2.47 -1.05 13.76
N GLU A 64 3.74 -0.78 13.42
CA GLU A 64 4.69 -0.05 14.29
C GLU A 64 4.37 1.43 14.47
N MET A 65 3.52 2.01 13.64
CA MET A 65 3.24 3.46 13.64
C MET A 65 2.43 3.93 14.85
N SER A 66 2.18 3.08 15.82
CA SER A 66 1.36 3.44 16.99
C SER A 66 2.05 3.11 18.32
N ASN A 67 2.45 4.14 19.04
CA ASN A 67 2.78 4.03 20.48
C ASN A 67 1.53 3.79 21.37
N ARG A 68 0.31 3.82 20.78
CA ARG A 68 -0.99 3.63 21.45
C ARG A 68 -1.89 2.78 20.56
N VAL A 69 -1.56 1.52 20.43
CA VAL A 69 -2.28 0.54 19.57
C VAL A 69 -3.79 0.59 19.80
N SER A 70 -4.25 0.61 21.04
CA SER A 70 -5.69 0.62 21.36
C SER A 70 -6.45 1.84 20.82
N THR A 71 -5.83 3.01 20.81
CA THR A 71 -6.48 4.24 20.31
C THR A 71 -6.53 4.24 18.78
N ARG A 72 -5.46 3.78 18.13
CA ARG A 72 -5.39 3.65 16.67
C ARG A 72 -6.44 2.67 16.16
N ASP A 73 -6.52 1.49 16.77
CA ASP A 73 -7.48 0.45 16.38
C ASP A 73 -8.92 0.93 16.53
N ALA A 74 -9.23 1.64 17.62
CA ALA A 74 -10.55 2.23 17.81
C ALA A 74 -10.89 3.28 16.74
N GLU A 75 -9.92 4.11 16.35
CA GLU A 75 -10.10 5.09 15.27
C GLU A 75 -10.26 4.42 13.91
N GLN A 76 -9.51 3.36 13.62
CA GLN A 76 -9.67 2.56 12.40
C GLN A 76 -11.07 1.92 12.34
N GLN A 77 -11.49 1.25 13.42
CA GLN A 77 -12.83 0.64 13.50
C GLN A 77 -13.92 1.68 13.28
N ARG A 78 -13.80 2.85 13.91
CA ARG A 78 -14.74 3.95 13.73
C ARG A 78 -14.81 4.41 12.27
N ARG A 79 -13.65 4.57 11.61
CA ARG A 79 -13.59 4.97 10.20
C ARG A 79 -14.21 3.90 9.27
N TRP A 80 -13.97 2.63 9.53
CA TRP A 80 -14.61 1.53 8.79
C TRP A 80 -16.12 1.45 9.01
N ALA A 81 -16.60 1.81 10.19
CA ALA A 81 -18.03 1.84 10.51
C ALA A 81 -18.75 3.07 9.90
N SER A 82 -18.02 4.11 9.54
CA SER A 82 -18.56 5.30 8.88
C SER A 82 -18.92 4.98 7.43
N SER A 83 -19.92 5.67 6.89
CA SER A 83 -20.25 5.52 5.46
C SER A 83 -19.04 5.95 4.62
N PRO A 84 -18.67 5.18 3.58
CA PRO A 84 -17.56 5.54 2.72
C PRO A 84 -17.86 6.87 2.03
N GLY A 85 -17.15 7.90 2.43
CA GLY A 85 -17.18 9.22 1.82
C GLY A 85 -16.23 9.33 0.63
N VAL A 86 -16.11 10.54 0.08
CA VAL A 86 -15.09 10.89 -0.92
C VAL A 86 -13.72 10.82 -0.23
N PRO A 87 -12.68 10.25 -0.87
CA PRO A 87 -11.34 10.23 -0.32
C PRO A 87 -10.82 11.64 -0.07
N LEU A 88 -10.05 11.84 1.00
CA LEU A 88 -9.32 13.07 1.21
C LEU A 88 -8.10 13.09 0.28
N ILE A 89 -8.12 14.01 -0.67
CA ILE A 89 -6.96 14.26 -1.52
C ILE A 89 -6.04 15.24 -0.80
N VAL A 90 -4.78 14.87 -0.64
CA VAL A 90 -3.74 15.68 -0.03
C VAL A 90 -2.75 16.08 -1.11
N ASP A 91 -2.78 17.34 -1.47
CA ASP A 91 -1.96 17.97 -2.50
C ASP A 91 -1.07 19.08 -1.90
N GLN A 92 -0.47 19.88 -2.75
CA GLN A 92 0.35 21.04 -2.35
C GLN A 92 -0.36 22.00 -1.39
N GLY A 93 -1.68 22.12 -1.48
CA GLY A 93 -2.49 23.02 -0.63
C GLY A 93 -2.64 22.51 0.82
N CYS A 94 -2.29 21.26 1.12
CA CYS A 94 -2.36 20.74 2.48
C CYS A 94 -1.26 21.28 3.40
N GLY A 95 -0.17 21.78 2.87
CA GLY A 95 0.90 22.56 3.50
C GLY A 95 1.79 21.83 4.49
N SER A 96 1.29 21.11 5.51
CA SER A 96 2.15 20.51 6.53
C SER A 96 1.50 19.32 7.26
N PRO A 97 2.31 18.45 7.89
CA PRO A 97 1.83 17.34 8.72
C PRO A 97 0.87 17.80 9.83
N ARG A 98 1.14 18.97 10.43
CA ARG A 98 0.26 19.56 11.47
C ARG A 98 -1.11 19.91 10.91
N GLN A 99 -1.18 20.53 9.73
CA GLN A 99 -2.45 20.87 9.08
C GLN A 99 -3.26 19.63 8.73
N LEU A 100 -2.60 18.58 8.19
CA LEU A 100 -3.24 17.31 7.93
C LEU A 100 -3.77 16.68 9.21
N ALA A 101 -2.99 16.68 10.30
CA ALA A 101 -3.43 16.14 11.58
C ALA A 101 -4.69 16.86 12.10
N VAL A 102 -4.73 18.19 12.04
CA VAL A 102 -5.92 18.98 12.44
C VAL A 102 -7.12 18.61 11.57
N ARG A 103 -6.95 18.51 10.24
CA ARG A 103 -8.05 18.13 9.32
C ARG A 103 -8.60 16.75 9.64
N LEU A 104 -7.72 15.75 9.86
CA LEU A 104 -8.11 14.38 10.17
C LEU A 104 -8.73 14.20 11.56
N GLN A 105 -8.48 15.14 12.48
CA GLN A 105 -9.10 15.13 13.82
C GLN A 105 -10.37 15.98 13.91
N SER A 106 -10.66 16.80 12.89
CA SER A 106 -11.82 17.70 12.84
C SER A 106 -12.75 17.37 11.67
N SER A 107 -12.67 18.12 10.57
CA SER A 107 -13.59 18.05 9.42
C SER A 107 -13.50 16.71 8.65
N HIS A 108 -12.41 15.99 8.76
CA HIS A 108 -12.17 14.71 8.06
C HIS A 108 -12.00 13.54 9.04
N ARG A 109 -12.61 13.64 10.21
CA ARG A 109 -12.47 12.62 11.26
C ARG A 109 -12.96 11.23 10.81
N ASP A 110 -13.97 11.16 9.97
CA ASP A 110 -14.57 9.92 9.48
C ASP A 110 -14.00 9.49 8.11
N THR A 111 -12.98 10.18 7.61
CA THR A 111 -12.35 9.84 6.33
C THR A 111 -11.73 8.45 6.41
N LEU A 112 -12.20 7.56 5.54
CA LEU A 112 -11.71 6.19 5.41
C LEU A 112 -10.45 6.11 4.56
N GLN A 113 -10.36 6.93 3.52
CA GLN A 113 -9.30 6.87 2.52
C GLN A 113 -8.63 8.23 2.33
N VAL A 114 -7.30 8.20 2.31
CA VAL A 114 -6.47 9.36 1.95
C VAL A 114 -5.64 9.03 0.71
N VAL A 115 -5.56 9.98 -0.21
CA VAL A 115 -4.66 9.93 -1.38
C VAL A 115 -3.59 10.99 -1.20
N LEU A 116 -2.33 10.59 -1.15
CA LEU A 116 -1.20 11.50 -0.97
C LEU A 116 -0.52 11.76 -2.31
N HIS A 117 -0.49 13.01 -2.72
CA HIS A 117 0.28 13.47 -3.87
C HIS A 117 1.59 14.13 -3.45
N GLY A 118 2.45 14.40 -4.43
CA GLY A 118 3.70 15.10 -4.28
C GLY A 118 4.93 14.22 -4.05
N PRO A 119 6.13 14.83 -3.95
CA PRO A 119 7.39 14.12 -3.85
C PRO A 119 7.54 13.38 -2.52
N ARG A 120 8.37 12.34 -2.52
CA ARG A 120 8.59 11.48 -1.33
C ARG A 120 8.93 12.27 -0.07
N THR A 121 9.78 13.29 -0.17
CA THR A 121 10.22 14.09 0.98
C THR A 121 9.08 14.82 1.70
N GLN A 122 8.05 15.23 0.96
CA GLN A 122 6.87 15.89 1.51
C GLN A 122 5.80 14.88 1.91
N ARG A 123 5.65 13.81 1.14
CA ARG A 123 4.64 12.77 1.35
C ARG A 123 4.93 11.89 2.55
N ALA A 124 6.21 11.52 2.81
CA ALA A 124 6.55 10.61 3.90
C ALA A 124 6.05 11.08 5.28
N PRO A 125 6.28 12.32 5.73
CA PRO A 125 5.75 12.78 7.01
C PRO A 125 4.22 12.89 7.04
N LEU A 126 3.55 13.07 5.89
CA LEU A 126 2.09 13.05 5.79
C LEU A 126 1.53 11.63 5.92
N LEU A 127 2.21 10.64 5.33
CA LEU A 127 1.89 9.22 5.49
C LEU A 127 1.98 8.80 6.96
N ASP A 128 3.05 9.20 7.66
CA ASP A 128 3.22 8.97 9.09
C ASP A 128 2.02 9.51 9.90
N VAL A 129 1.56 10.71 9.59
CA VAL A 129 0.38 11.31 10.25
C VAL A 129 -0.89 10.50 9.99
N CYS A 130 -1.12 10.08 8.75
CA CYS A 130 -2.28 9.26 8.40
C CYS A 130 -2.31 7.98 9.23
N LEU A 131 -1.18 7.24 9.26
CA LEU A 131 -1.09 5.97 9.97
C LEU A 131 -1.19 6.14 11.49
N ALA A 132 -0.52 7.14 12.06
CA ALA A 132 -0.57 7.44 13.49
C ALA A 132 -1.99 7.82 13.96
N LEU A 133 -2.80 8.43 13.10
CA LEU A 133 -4.19 8.81 13.37
C LEU A 133 -5.21 7.73 12.93
N GLY A 134 -4.75 6.54 12.59
CA GLY A 134 -5.61 5.42 12.28
C GLY A 134 -6.40 5.57 10.97
N VAL A 135 -5.85 6.23 9.96
CA VAL A 135 -6.42 6.19 8.60
C VAL A 135 -6.15 4.81 8.01
N PRO A 136 -7.18 4.00 7.73
CA PRO A 136 -6.95 2.60 7.37
C PRO A 136 -6.56 2.40 5.91
N VAL A 137 -6.87 3.36 5.03
CA VAL A 137 -6.58 3.25 3.60
C VAL A 137 -5.79 4.46 3.13
N VAL A 138 -4.54 4.25 2.70
CA VAL A 138 -3.70 5.32 2.17
C VAL A 138 -3.11 4.87 0.83
N LEU A 139 -3.34 5.68 -0.21
CA LEU A 139 -2.83 5.47 -1.55
C LEU A 139 -1.85 6.58 -1.91
N TRP A 140 -0.74 6.22 -2.53
CA TRP A 140 0.20 7.19 -3.12
C TRP A 140 0.93 6.62 -4.33
N ASP A 141 1.54 7.50 -5.11
CA ASP A 141 2.43 7.12 -6.20
C ASP A 141 3.89 7.21 -5.75
N ARG A 142 4.62 6.09 -5.77
CA ARG A 142 6.05 6.08 -5.43
C ARG A 142 6.92 6.78 -6.46
N ALA A 143 6.50 6.77 -7.73
CA ALA A 143 7.24 7.36 -8.84
C ALA A 143 7.07 8.87 -8.96
N ALA A 144 6.10 9.48 -8.23
CA ALA A 144 5.88 10.91 -8.30
C ALA A 144 7.03 11.70 -7.67
N ASP A 145 7.64 12.57 -8.46
CA ASP A 145 8.71 13.50 -8.06
C ASP A 145 8.17 14.90 -7.75
N GLY A 146 6.93 15.19 -8.14
CA GLY A 146 6.26 16.47 -7.93
C GLY A 146 4.75 16.33 -7.76
N TYR A 147 4.09 17.47 -7.57
CA TYR A 147 2.62 17.51 -7.50
C TYR A 147 1.98 17.49 -8.89
N GLU A 148 2.72 17.84 -9.92
CA GLU A 148 2.32 17.75 -11.33
C GLU A 148 2.05 16.30 -11.77
N ASP A 149 2.65 15.34 -11.10
CA ASP A 149 2.48 13.90 -11.37
C ASP A 149 1.18 13.34 -10.78
N ALA A 150 0.42 14.14 -10.03
CA ALA A 150 -0.80 13.71 -9.33
C ALA A 150 -1.80 13.00 -10.26
N SER A 151 -1.93 13.45 -11.50
CA SER A 151 -2.83 12.86 -12.51
C SER A 151 -2.45 11.44 -12.91
N TRP A 152 -1.23 10.97 -12.65
CA TRP A 152 -0.82 9.60 -12.98
C TRP A 152 -1.63 8.56 -12.20
N LEU A 153 -2.11 8.90 -10.99
CA LEU A 153 -2.98 8.02 -10.21
C LEU A 153 -4.45 7.99 -10.70
N ASP A 154 -4.86 8.87 -11.61
CA ASP A 154 -6.26 8.93 -12.06
C ASP A 154 -6.71 7.61 -12.71
N ALA A 155 -5.80 6.92 -13.39
CA ALA A 155 -6.07 5.62 -14.00
C ALA A 155 -6.43 4.53 -12.97
N VAL A 156 -5.97 4.65 -11.72
CA VAL A 156 -6.36 3.76 -10.60
C VAL A 156 -7.79 4.04 -10.14
N LYS A 157 -8.38 5.18 -10.54
CA LYS A 157 -9.70 5.66 -10.09
C LYS A 157 -9.80 5.71 -8.56
N PRO A 158 -8.95 6.51 -7.89
CA PRO A 158 -8.89 6.55 -6.42
C PRO A 158 -10.21 6.96 -5.76
N THR A 159 -11.07 7.71 -6.46
CA THR A 159 -12.38 8.16 -5.98
C THR A 159 -13.50 7.13 -6.13
N GLY A 160 -13.24 5.97 -6.73
CA GLY A 160 -14.21 4.88 -6.83
C GLY A 160 -14.47 4.19 -5.48
N PRO A 161 -15.34 3.15 -5.45
CA PRO A 161 -15.64 2.40 -4.23
C PRO A 161 -14.37 1.90 -3.54
N VAL A 162 -14.19 2.26 -2.26
CA VAL A 162 -12.96 1.95 -1.53
C VAL A 162 -12.69 0.43 -1.47
N ARG A 163 -13.71 -0.39 -1.30
CA ARG A 163 -13.58 -1.86 -1.19
C ARG A 163 -12.95 -2.50 -2.43
N ASP A 164 -13.10 -1.86 -3.59
CA ASP A 164 -12.55 -2.35 -4.86
C ASP A 164 -11.15 -1.78 -5.14
N LEU A 165 -10.63 -0.92 -4.27
CA LEU A 165 -9.35 -0.26 -4.50
C LEU A 165 -8.17 -1.25 -4.61
N PRO A 166 -8.03 -2.30 -3.78
CA PRO A 166 -6.97 -3.29 -3.97
C PRO A 166 -7.03 -3.98 -5.33
N GLN A 167 -8.23 -4.26 -5.84
CA GLN A 167 -8.44 -4.84 -7.16
C GLN A 167 -8.05 -3.86 -8.29
N ARG A 168 -8.40 -2.58 -8.13
CA ARG A 168 -8.05 -1.55 -9.13
C ARG A 168 -6.54 -1.31 -9.18
N VAL A 169 -5.89 -1.25 -8.01
CA VAL A 169 -4.42 -1.13 -7.92
C VAL A 169 -3.74 -2.33 -8.57
N TRP A 170 -4.21 -3.54 -8.30
CA TRP A 170 -3.68 -4.76 -8.90
C TRP A 170 -3.79 -4.75 -10.44
N ARG A 171 -4.97 -4.43 -10.98
CA ARG A 171 -5.17 -4.32 -12.44
C ARG A 171 -4.26 -3.28 -13.06
N PHE A 172 -4.16 -2.12 -12.41
CA PHE A 172 -3.28 -1.05 -12.86
C PHE A 172 -1.81 -1.49 -12.91
N ARG A 173 -1.32 -2.22 -11.89
CA ARG A 173 0.05 -2.74 -11.88
C ARG A 173 0.30 -3.72 -13.05
N GLY A 174 -0.65 -4.59 -13.36
CA GLY A 174 -0.58 -5.48 -14.50
C GLY A 174 -0.52 -4.72 -15.84
N GLU A 175 -1.32 -3.66 -15.99
CA GLU A 175 -1.27 -2.80 -17.18
C GLU A 175 0.03 -1.99 -17.27
N ALA A 176 0.54 -1.51 -16.13
CA ALA A 176 1.80 -0.76 -16.06
C ALA A 176 3.04 -1.64 -16.35
N ASP A 177 2.99 -2.92 -15.99
CA ASP A 177 4.02 -3.90 -16.34
C ASP A 177 4.05 -4.18 -17.85
N GLN A 178 2.86 -4.30 -18.47
CA GLN A 178 2.73 -4.53 -19.92
C GLN A 178 3.04 -3.29 -20.77
N TYR A 179 2.70 -2.09 -20.27
CA TYR A 179 2.79 -0.83 -20.99
C TYR A 179 3.43 0.28 -20.14
N PRO A 180 4.73 0.15 -19.78
CA PRO A 180 5.39 1.06 -18.82
C PRO A 180 5.45 2.52 -19.32
N ASP A 181 5.55 2.74 -20.62
CA ASP A 181 5.57 4.08 -21.21
C ASP A 181 4.21 4.80 -21.10
N ARG A 182 3.13 4.04 -21.03
CA ARG A 182 1.77 4.58 -20.92
C ARG A 182 1.37 4.82 -19.46
N TYR A 183 1.79 3.95 -18.55
CA TYR A 183 1.40 3.97 -17.14
C TYR A 183 2.62 4.25 -16.26
N ARG A 184 2.83 5.52 -15.94
CA ARG A 184 4.02 5.98 -15.19
C ARG A 184 3.90 5.80 -13.69
N ALA A 185 2.69 5.87 -13.13
CA ALA A 185 2.48 5.70 -11.70
C ALA A 185 2.99 4.35 -11.19
N ARG A 186 3.49 4.36 -9.96
CA ARG A 186 3.84 3.15 -9.18
C ARG A 186 3.04 3.18 -7.87
N PRO A 187 1.75 2.80 -7.92
CA PRO A 187 0.86 2.96 -6.78
C PRO A 187 1.24 2.03 -5.64
N SER A 188 1.38 2.60 -4.45
CA SER A 188 1.47 1.88 -3.18
C SER A 188 0.19 2.08 -2.38
N LEU A 189 -0.26 1.02 -1.72
CA LEU A 189 -1.50 0.98 -0.99
C LEU A 189 -1.29 0.39 0.40
N VAL A 190 -1.51 1.21 1.43
CA VAL A 190 -1.77 0.71 2.78
C VAL A 190 -3.24 0.35 2.89
N TRP A 191 -3.49 -0.83 3.45
CA TRP A 191 -4.83 -1.34 3.70
C TRP A 191 -4.89 -2.03 5.05
N GLU A 192 -5.45 -1.36 6.03
CA GLU A 192 -5.58 -1.86 7.39
C GLU A 192 -7.06 -2.10 7.71
N ASP A 193 -7.55 -3.28 7.35
CA ASP A 193 -8.86 -3.73 7.78
C ASP A 193 -8.80 -4.28 9.21
N THR A 194 -9.95 -4.27 9.88
CA THR A 194 -10.09 -4.75 11.26
C THR A 194 -10.07 -6.27 11.38
N VAL A 195 -9.96 -6.98 10.26
CA VAL A 195 -9.89 -8.44 10.28
C VAL A 195 -8.47 -8.83 10.65
N PRO A 196 -8.25 -9.58 11.75
CA PRO A 196 -6.96 -10.17 12.03
C PRO A 196 -6.53 -11.00 10.82
N SER A 197 -5.33 -10.76 10.31
CA SER A 197 -4.77 -11.63 9.26
C SER A 197 -4.80 -13.07 9.76
N PRO A 198 -5.36 -14.05 9.03
CA PRO A 198 -5.33 -15.42 9.46
C PRO A 198 -3.88 -15.87 9.67
N ALA A 199 -3.68 -16.79 10.60
CA ALA A 199 -2.39 -17.28 11.08
C ALA A 199 -1.42 -17.59 9.94
N GLY A 200 -0.33 -16.85 9.87
CA GLY A 200 0.73 -17.01 8.89
C GLY A 200 1.39 -15.68 8.56
N VAL A 201 1.86 -14.94 9.59
CA VAL A 201 2.68 -13.76 9.35
C VAL A 201 4.06 -14.24 8.89
N LEU A 202 4.33 -14.12 7.60
CA LEU A 202 5.68 -14.25 7.07
C LEU A 202 6.44 -12.97 7.41
N GLN A 203 7.44 -13.08 8.27
CA GLN A 203 8.32 -11.99 8.57
C GLN A 203 9.34 -11.86 7.44
N LEU A 204 9.26 -10.76 6.69
CA LEU A 204 10.25 -10.39 5.69
C LEU A 204 11.50 -9.87 6.44
N LEU A 205 12.58 -10.63 6.41
CA LEU A 205 13.89 -10.16 6.83
C LEU A 205 14.56 -9.48 5.63
N ASP A 206 15.27 -8.37 5.89
CA ASP A 206 16.05 -7.69 4.87
C ASP A 206 17.16 -8.64 4.37
N PRO A 207 17.22 -8.97 3.07
CA PRO A 207 18.25 -9.86 2.54
C PRO A 207 19.68 -9.31 2.70
N VAL A 208 19.85 -8.03 3.04
CA VAL A 208 21.15 -7.39 3.23
C VAL A 208 21.73 -7.69 4.63
N GLU A 209 20.91 -8.04 5.64
CA GLU A 209 21.40 -8.33 6.99
C GLU A 209 21.97 -9.74 7.17
N GLU A 210 21.72 -10.67 6.25
CA GLU A 210 22.28 -12.05 6.33
C GLU A 210 23.76 -12.20 5.95
N GLY A 211 24.43 -11.10 5.57
CA GLY A 211 25.84 -11.10 5.11
C GLY A 211 26.90 -11.03 6.21
N HIS A 212 26.56 -10.95 7.49
CA HIS A 212 27.55 -10.84 8.57
C HIS A 212 27.57 -12.11 9.43
N ILE A 213 28.24 -13.17 8.91
CA ILE A 213 28.69 -14.29 9.75
C ILE A 213 30.04 -13.86 10.34
N PRO A 214 30.14 -13.63 11.65
CA PRO A 214 31.45 -13.42 12.28
C PRO A 214 32.22 -14.76 12.29
N THR A 215 33.37 -14.75 11.64
CA THR A 215 34.39 -15.82 11.76
C THR A 215 35.01 -15.83 13.16
#